data_b711ea820c303fea35b493649a03d031
#
_entry.id   b711ea820c303fea35b493649a03d031
#
_cell.length_a   1.000
_cell.length_b   1.000
_cell.length_c   1.000
_cell.angle_alpha   90.00
_cell.angle_beta   90.00
_cell.angle_gamma   90.00
#
_symmetry.space_group_name_H-M   'P 1'
#
loop_
_entity.id
_entity.type
_entity.pdbx_description
1 polymer ?
#
loop_
_entity_poly.entity_id
_entity_poly.type
_entity_poly.pdbx_seq_one_letter_code
_entity_poly.pdbx_strand_id
1 'polypeptide(L)'
;MKNYTKSRSRKRGFTLIELLVVIAIIAILASMGFGAGAMAINRAKKVHALSDCANLVQAVQAFYDDYNTLPDVPSADSSPGAKTESLLMNMLVGFDKDSNPKGVRYFQGKDAKGTTAARSYGGLFYEGKSVELLDPWRKVSGNATSNRHFFVMLDGDYDDEMNDPFNSGKPLYGRRAIAWCAGKDGEYTLGQQTNAKNRDNVYSWQ
;
A
#
# COMPACT_ATOMS: atom_id res chain seq x y z
N MET A 1 2.50 23.05 -80.04
CA MET A 1 1.72 22.29 -79.05
C MET A 1 2.66 21.30 -78.33
N LYS A 2 2.96 21.51 -77.00
CA LYS A 2 3.82 20.60 -76.22
C LYS A 2 2.92 19.62 -75.45
N ASN A 3 2.95 18.36 -75.80
CA ASN A 3 2.22 17.31 -75.08
C ASN A 3 2.98 16.94 -73.80
N TYR A 4 2.45 17.21 -72.63
CA TYR A 4 2.93 16.76 -71.35
C TYR A 4 2.38 15.35 -71.07
N THR A 5 3.19 14.33 -71.14
CA THR A 5 2.87 12.98 -70.71
C THR A 5 2.93 12.92 -69.16
N LYS A 6 1.80 12.76 -68.53
CA LYS A 6 1.66 12.63 -67.07
C LYS A 6 2.12 11.23 -66.67
N SER A 7 3.31 11.13 -66.04
CA SER A 7 3.83 9.88 -65.47
C SER A 7 2.89 9.41 -64.33
N ARG A 8 2.25 8.26 -64.49
CA ARG A 8 1.48 7.59 -63.45
C ARG A 8 2.45 6.89 -62.51
N SER A 9 2.66 7.47 -61.30
CA SER A 9 3.32 6.77 -60.18
C SER A 9 2.54 5.51 -59.83
N ARG A 10 3.16 4.34 -59.96
CA ARG A 10 2.60 3.07 -59.46
C ARG A 10 2.61 3.11 -57.97
N LYS A 11 1.46 3.20 -57.32
CA LYS A 11 1.28 3.00 -55.89
C LYS A 11 1.55 1.52 -55.62
N ARG A 12 2.60 1.23 -54.85
CA ARG A 12 2.88 -0.14 -54.33
C ARG A 12 1.79 -0.46 -53.30
N GLY A 13 1.01 -1.49 -53.56
CA GLY A 13 0.04 -2.01 -52.58
C GLY A 13 0.75 -2.92 -51.58
N PHE A 14 0.26 -2.95 -50.36
CA PHE A 14 0.75 -3.85 -49.31
C PHE A 14 0.28 -5.29 -49.60
N THR A 15 1.16 -6.26 -49.43
CA THR A 15 0.80 -7.66 -49.66
C THR A 15 0.12 -8.21 -48.39
N LEU A 16 -0.79 -9.18 -48.57
CA LEU A 16 -1.49 -9.83 -47.48
C LEU A 16 -0.50 -10.55 -46.52
N ILE A 17 0.60 -11.10 -47.07
CA ILE A 17 1.63 -11.76 -46.29
C ILE A 17 2.44 -10.75 -45.41
N GLU A 18 2.74 -9.58 -45.94
CA GLU A 18 3.44 -8.53 -45.14
C GLU A 18 2.60 -8.11 -43.94
N LEU A 19 1.27 -7.97 -44.13
CA LEU A 19 0.38 -7.65 -43.01
C LEU A 19 0.33 -8.81 -41.99
N LEU A 20 0.23 -10.05 -42.45
CA LEU A 20 0.17 -11.23 -41.64
C LEU A 20 1.40 -11.40 -40.75
N VAL A 21 2.60 -11.18 -41.32
CA VAL A 21 3.87 -11.27 -40.58
C VAL A 21 3.95 -10.19 -39.51
N VAL A 22 3.53 -8.98 -39.81
CA VAL A 22 3.51 -7.86 -38.83
C VAL A 22 2.61 -8.17 -37.65
N ILE A 23 1.36 -8.61 -37.90
CA ILE A 23 0.44 -8.95 -36.79
C ILE A 23 0.93 -10.15 -35.99
N ALA A 24 1.59 -11.14 -36.61
CA ALA A 24 2.19 -12.26 -35.89
C ALA A 24 3.30 -11.81 -34.94
N ILE A 25 4.20 -10.93 -35.39
CA ILE A 25 5.26 -10.36 -34.55
C ILE A 25 4.67 -9.55 -33.40
N ILE A 26 3.68 -8.68 -33.68
CA ILE A 26 3.01 -7.89 -32.65
C ILE A 26 2.35 -8.79 -31.61
N ALA A 27 1.68 -9.88 -32.03
CA ALA A 27 1.03 -10.82 -31.12
C ALA A 27 2.05 -11.52 -30.20
N ILE A 28 3.20 -11.93 -30.72
CA ILE A 28 4.29 -12.53 -29.94
C ILE A 28 4.83 -11.52 -28.92
N LEU A 29 5.15 -10.31 -29.34
CA LEU A 29 5.68 -9.26 -28.45
C LEU A 29 4.68 -8.87 -27.38
N ALA A 30 3.40 -8.73 -27.73
CA ALA A 30 2.33 -8.42 -26.79
C ALA A 30 2.18 -9.52 -25.73
N SER A 31 2.23 -10.79 -26.10
CA SER A 31 2.09 -11.91 -25.18
C SER A 31 3.18 -11.93 -24.10
N MET A 32 4.43 -11.56 -24.43
CA MET A 32 5.51 -11.45 -23.46
C MET A 32 5.37 -10.27 -22.49
N GLY A 33 4.74 -9.18 -22.92
CA GLY A 33 4.57 -7.96 -22.13
C GLY A 33 3.56 -8.07 -20.99
N PHE A 34 2.50 -8.86 -21.13
CA PHE A 34 1.42 -8.91 -20.15
C PHE A 34 1.84 -9.46 -18.77
N GLY A 35 2.65 -10.51 -18.72
CA GLY A 35 3.12 -11.11 -17.47
C GLY A 35 4.06 -10.17 -16.67
N ALA A 36 4.98 -9.51 -17.35
CA ALA A 36 5.93 -8.58 -16.73
C ALA A 36 5.25 -7.36 -16.13
N GLY A 37 4.21 -6.83 -16.77
CA GLY A 37 3.44 -5.68 -16.30
C GLY A 37 2.75 -5.93 -14.95
N ALA A 38 2.11 -7.08 -14.78
CA ALA A 38 1.43 -7.44 -13.54
C ALA A 38 2.39 -7.57 -12.35
N MET A 39 3.58 -8.14 -12.57
CA MET A 39 4.62 -8.23 -11.54
C MET A 39 5.18 -6.85 -11.17
N ALA A 40 5.41 -5.98 -12.14
CA ALA A 40 5.89 -4.62 -11.90
C ALA A 40 4.89 -3.81 -11.06
N ILE A 41 3.60 -3.90 -11.36
CA ILE A 41 2.53 -3.23 -10.59
C ILE A 41 2.49 -3.75 -9.14
N ASN A 42 2.61 -5.07 -8.92
CA ASN A 42 2.62 -5.62 -7.57
C ASN A 42 3.86 -5.19 -6.78
N ARG A 43 5.04 -5.14 -7.42
CA ARG A 43 6.25 -4.59 -6.79
C ARG A 43 6.07 -3.12 -6.40
N ALA A 44 5.52 -2.29 -7.29
CA ALA A 44 5.24 -0.88 -7.02
C ALA A 44 4.29 -0.71 -5.83
N LYS A 45 3.24 -1.54 -5.74
CA LYS A 45 2.32 -1.56 -4.58
C LYS A 45 3.04 -1.95 -3.29
N LYS A 46 3.92 -2.95 -3.33
CA LYS A 46 4.70 -3.37 -2.15
C LYS A 46 5.62 -2.25 -1.66
N VAL A 47 6.32 -1.58 -2.57
CA VAL A 47 7.18 -0.43 -2.23
C VAL A 47 6.35 0.71 -1.64
N HIS A 48 5.16 0.98 -2.19
CA HIS A 48 4.26 1.97 -1.65
C HIS A 48 3.81 1.62 -0.22
N ALA A 49 3.39 0.38 0.01
CA ALA A 49 3.02 -0.08 1.35
C ALA A 49 4.19 0.02 2.33
N LEU A 50 5.41 -0.30 1.91
CA LEU A 50 6.61 -0.15 2.74
C LEU A 50 6.85 1.32 3.11
N SER A 51 6.68 2.23 2.15
CA SER A 51 6.77 3.67 2.41
C SER A 51 5.70 4.14 3.40
N ASP A 52 4.46 3.65 3.28
CA ASP A 52 3.38 4.00 4.20
C ASP A 52 3.65 3.44 5.61
N CYS A 53 4.19 2.22 5.74
CA CYS A 53 4.63 1.67 7.03
C CYS A 53 5.72 2.54 7.67
N ALA A 54 6.73 2.96 6.91
CA ALA A 54 7.78 3.83 7.41
C ALA A 54 7.24 5.20 7.82
N ASN A 55 6.34 5.79 7.03
CA ASN A 55 5.70 7.07 7.33
C ASN A 55 4.82 6.98 8.61
N LEU A 56 4.14 5.84 8.84
CA LEU A 56 3.38 5.62 10.07
C LEU A 56 4.27 5.62 11.30
N VAL A 57 5.40 4.90 11.25
CA VAL A 57 6.38 4.88 12.35
C VAL A 57 6.94 6.28 12.60
N GLN A 58 7.28 7.03 11.56
CA GLN A 58 7.75 8.41 11.69
C GLN A 58 6.67 9.35 12.26
N ALA A 59 5.41 9.17 11.86
CA ALA A 59 4.30 9.97 12.37
C ALA A 59 4.07 9.73 13.86
N VAL A 60 4.16 8.48 14.32
CA VAL A 60 4.07 8.13 15.74
C VAL A 60 5.25 8.73 16.51
N GLN A 61 6.47 8.65 15.95
CA GLN A 61 7.65 9.26 16.60
C GLN A 61 7.50 10.78 16.70
N ALA A 62 7.05 11.45 15.65
CA ALA A 62 6.85 12.91 15.69
C ALA A 62 5.71 13.32 16.65
N PHE A 63 4.66 12.49 16.78
CA PHE A 63 3.64 12.68 17.80
C PHE A 63 4.23 12.58 19.21
N TYR A 64 5.05 11.53 19.44
CA TYR A 64 5.74 11.35 20.73
C TYR A 64 6.67 12.52 21.05
N ASP A 65 7.43 13.00 20.09
CA ASP A 65 8.37 14.14 20.28
C ASP A 65 7.62 15.42 20.68
N ASP A 66 6.37 15.59 20.27
CA ASP A 66 5.54 16.77 20.57
C ASP A 66 4.75 16.67 21.87
N TYR A 67 4.35 15.47 22.28
CA TYR A 67 3.49 15.24 23.44
C TYR A 67 4.14 14.45 24.57
N ASN A 68 5.31 13.86 24.32
CA ASN A 68 6.04 12.96 25.23
C ASN A 68 5.18 11.75 25.68
N THR A 69 4.24 11.36 24.85
CA THR A 69 3.37 10.17 25.03
C THR A 69 3.02 9.58 23.67
N LEU A 70 2.82 8.28 23.64
CA LEU A 70 2.35 7.58 22.45
C LEU A 70 0.86 7.81 22.22
N PRO A 71 0.33 7.66 20.99
CA PRO A 71 -1.11 7.66 20.73
C PRO A 71 -1.82 6.62 21.59
N ASP A 72 -2.83 7.04 22.36
CA ASP A 72 -3.63 6.13 23.21
C ASP A 72 -4.67 5.41 22.33
N VAL A 73 -4.29 4.22 21.86
CA VAL A 73 -5.15 3.39 21.01
C VAL A 73 -5.27 1.99 21.60
N PRO A 74 -6.47 1.49 21.82
CA PRO A 74 -6.68 0.13 22.33
C PRO A 74 -5.96 -0.93 21.51
N SER A 75 -5.31 -1.89 22.18
CA SER A 75 -4.58 -3.01 21.58
C SER A 75 -3.35 -2.62 20.73
N ALA A 76 -2.88 -1.38 20.81
CA ALA A 76 -1.69 -0.98 20.08
C ALA A 76 -0.39 -1.56 20.67
N ASP A 77 -0.38 -1.92 21.94
CA ASP A 77 0.71 -2.56 22.70
C ASP A 77 0.79 -4.09 22.53
N SER A 78 -0.18 -4.68 21.84
CA SER A 78 -0.29 -6.12 21.68
C SER A 78 -0.48 -6.55 20.22
N SER A 79 -0.05 -7.78 19.89
CA SER A 79 -0.24 -8.34 18.55
C SER A 79 -1.71 -8.56 18.21
N PRO A 80 -2.17 -8.22 17.02
CA PRO A 80 -1.44 -7.76 15.83
C PRO A 80 -1.15 -6.25 15.77
N GLY A 81 -1.49 -5.47 16.77
CA GLY A 81 -1.47 -4.03 16.79
C GLY A 81 -2.81 -3.37 16.45
N ALA A 82 -2.90 -2.06 16.65
CA ALA A 82 -4.05 -1.27 16.26
C ALA A 82 -4.10 -1.10 14.74
N LYS A 83 -5.31 -1.17 14.18
CA LYS A 83 -5.51 -0.88 12.75
C LYS A 83 -5.47 0.62 12.51
N THR A 84 -5.05 1.00 11.30
CA THR A 84 -5.10 2.39 10.82
C THR A 84 -6.52 2.83 10.45
N GLU A 85 -7.44 2.58 11.37
CA GLU A 85 -8.82 3.05 11.36
C GLU A 85 -8.92 4.45 11.97
N SER A 86 -10.11 4.99 12.05
CA SER A 86 -10.36 6.39 12.41
C SER A 86 -9.75 6.83 13.75
N LEU A 87 -9.69 5.95 14.74
CA LEU A 87 -9.17 6.33 16.06
C LEU A 87 -7.70 6.77 15.98
N LEU A 88 -6.82 5.91 15.47
CA LEU A 88 -5.40 6.22 15.31
C LEU A 88 -5.19 7.33 14.25
N MET A 89 -5.87 7.21 13.12
CA MET A 89 -5.60 8.12 12.00
C MET A 89 -6.10 9.54 12.29
N ASN A 90 -7.20 9.73 12.98
CA ASN A 90 -7.68 11.08 13.37
C ASN A 90 -6.68 11.80 14.29
N MET A 91 -6.01 11.07 15.21
CA MET A 91 -4.93 11.62 16.02
C MET A 91 -3.75 12.05 15.16
N LEU A 92 -3.28 11.16 14.26
CA LEU A 92 -2.10 11.39 13.43
C LEU A 92 -2.31 12.44 12.32
N VAL A 93 -3.56 12.67 11.88
CA VAL A 93 -3.86 13.72 10.88
C VAL A 93 -4.39 15.02 11.49
N GLY A 94 -4.52 15.07 12.84
CA GLY A 94 -4.91 16.27 13.57
C GLY A 94 -6.41 16.59 13.55
N PHE A 95 -7.28 15.60 13.31
CA PHE A 95 -8.73 15.74 13.36
C PHE A 95 -9.27 15.56 14.79
N ASP A 96 -8.64 14.70 15.57
CA ASP A 96 -8.93 14.52 16.99
C ASP A 96 -8.20 15.60 17.80
N LYS A 97 -8.96 16.57 18.30
CA LYS A 97 -8.42 17.69 19.08
C LYS A 97 -8.24 17.38 20.56
N ASP A 98 -8.83 16.30 21.04
CA ASP A 98 -8.68 15.89 22.43
C ASP A 98 -7.31 15.21 22.62
N SER A 99 -6.93 14.34 21.72
CA SER A 99 -5.62 13.65 21.75
C SER A 99 -4.51 14.42 21.02
N ASN A 100 -4.85 15.28 20.05
CA ASN A 100 -3.92 16.13 19.30
C ASN A 100 -4.38 17.61 19.36
N PRO A 101 -4.24 18.26 20.52
CA PRO A 101 -4.70 19.65 20.71
C PRO A 101 -4.03 20.65 19.77
N LYS A 102 -2.75 20.43 19.45
CA LYS A 102 -2.03 21.28 18.48
C LYS A 102 -2.62 21.17 17.07
N GLY A 103 -3.34 20.09 16.76
CA GLY A 103 -3.90 19.82 15.45
C GLY A 103 -2.86 19.65 14.35
N VAL A 104 -1.67 19.23 14.73
CA VAL A 104 -0.58 18.97 13.80
C VAL A 104 -0.86 17.70 12.99
N ARG A 105 -0.60 17.77 11.70
CA ARG A 105 -0.70 16.61 10.83
C ARG A 105 0.66 15.90 10.79
N TYR A 106 0.82 14.84 11.58
CA TYR A 106 2.02 14.02 11.62
C TYR A 106 2.10 13.05 10.45
N PHE A 107 0.96 12.43 10.09
CA PHE A 107 0.91 11.56 8.92
C PHE A 107 0.43 12.31 7.69
N GLN A 108 1.22 12.20 6.61
CA GLN A 108 0.88 12.73 5.29
C GLN A 108 0.87 11.59 4.29
N GLY A 109 -0.20 11.47 3.53
CA GLY A 109 -0.40 10.46 2.52
C GLY A 109 -1.24 11.00 1.37
N LYS A 110 -1.24 10.28 0.26
CA LYS A 110 -2.16 10.57 -0.85
C LYS A 110 -3.57 10.11 -0.49
N ASP A 111 -4.55 10.67 -1.18
CA ASP A 111 -5.94 10.23 -1.05
C ASP A 111 -6.12 8.83 -1.62
N ALA A 112 -6.98 8.05 -0.98
CA ALA A 112 -7.34 6.72 -1.44
C ALA A 112 -8.09 6.79 -2.78
N LYS A 113 -7.90 5.78 -3.59
CA LYS A 113 -8.68 5.61 -4.82
C LYS A 113 -9.99 4.90 -4.49
N GLY A 114 -11.11 5.47 -4.94
CA GLY A 114 -12.44 4.92 -4.72
C GLY A 114 -13.39 5.96 -4.15
N THR A 115 -14.68 5.64 -4.11
CA THR A 115 -15.74 6.57 -3.69
C THR A 115 -16.46 6.14 -2.42
N THR A 116 -16.21 4.93 -1.95
CA THR A 116 -16.83 4.40 -0.73
C THR A 116 -15.80 3.60 0.07
N ALA A 117 -15.93 3.54 1.39
CA ALA A 117 -15.04 2.77 2.27
C ALA A 117 -14.84 1.32 1.78
N ALA A 118 -15.88 0.65 1.33
CA ALA A 118 -15.82 -0.73 0.85
C ALA A 118 -15.02 -0.93 -0.46
N ARG A 119 -14.86 0.12 -1.28
CA ARG A 119 -14.21 0.05 -2.61
C ARG A 119 -12.93 0.86 -2.70
N SER A 120 -12.58 1.58 -1.64
CA SER A 120 -11.38 2.43 -1.60
C SER A 120 -10.14 1.62 -1.26
N TYR A 121 -8.97 2.08 -1.73
CA TYR A 121 -7.66 1.46 -1.51
C TYR A 121 -6.51 2.44 -1.77
N GLY A 122 -5.40 2.19 -1.13
CA GLY A 122 -4.12 2.84 -1.42
C GLY A 122 -4.03 4.30 -1.04
N GLY A 123 -4.26 4.62 0.22
CA GLY A 123 -4.11 5.97 0.76
C GLY A 123 -5.12 6.32 1.83
N LEU A 124 -5.23 7.59 2.13
CA LEU A 124 -6.16 8.15 3.11
C LEU A 124 -7.58 8.22 2.54
N PHE A 125 -8.50 7.55 3.21
CA PHE A 125 -9.92 7.61 2.91
C PHE A 125 -10.61 8.48 3.95
N TYR A 126 -11.36 9.47 3.48
CA TYR A 126 -12.08 10.42 4.33
C TYR A 126 -13.58 10.16 4.27
N GLU A 127 -14.21 10.00 5.43
CA GLU A 127 -15.65 9.90 5.58
C GLU A 127 -16.13 10.86 6.67
N GLY A 128 -16.60 12.04 6.28
CA GLY A 128 -16.94 13.11 7.20
C GLY A 128 -15.73 13.59 8.01
N LYS A 129 -15.71 13.34 9.31
CA LYS A 129 -14.60 13.65 10.23
C LYS A 129 -13.73 12.41 10.54
N SER A 130 -13.94 11.32 9.85
CA SER A 130 -13.21 10.09 10.05
C SER A 130 -12.18 9.91 8.93
N VAL A 131 -10.99 9.46 9.28
CA VAL A 131 -9.91 9.16 8.34
C VAL A 131 -9.41 7.74 8.58
N GLU A 132 -9.22 7.00 7.51
CA GLU A 132 -8.63 5.67 7.53
C GLU A 132 -7.46 5.62 6.56
N LEU A 133 -6.41 4.88 6.87
CA LEU A 133 -5.35 4.59 5.90
C LEU A 133 -5.53 3.18 5.37
N LEU A 134 -5.66 3.08 4.05
CA LEU A 134 -5.93 1.84 3.34
C LEU A 134 -4.70 1.38 2.54
N ASP A 135 -4.45 0.08 2.55
CA ASP A 135 -3.36 -0.54 1.82
C ASP A 135 -3.51 -0.38 0.28
N PRO A 136 -2.42 -0.56 -0.49
CA PRO A 136 -2.45 -0.38 -1.95
C PRO A 136 -3.22 -1.46 -2.71
N TRP A 137 -3.69 -2.53 -2.06
CA TRP A 137 -4.40 -3.61 -2.71
C TRP A 137 -5.90 -3.46 -2.52
N ARG A 138 -6.62 -3.64 -3.62
CA ARG A 138 -8.07 -3.61 -3.60
C ARG A 138 -8.59 -4.88 -2.93
N LYS A 139 -9.58 -4.74 -2.04
CA LYS A 139 -10.29 -5.87 -1.47
C LYS A 139 -10.80 -6.81 -2.56
N VAL A 140 -10.51 -8.09 -2.44
CA VAL A 140 -11.08 -9.12 -3.32
C VAL A 140 -12.55 -9.27 -2.95
N SER A 141 -13.44 -9.11 -3.94
CA SER A 141 -14.88 -9.27 -3.75
C SER A 141 -15.19 -10.66 -3.19
N GLY A 142 -15.96 -10.72 -2.11
CA GLY A 142 -16.41 -11.97 -1.48
C GLY A 142 -15.63 -12.39 -0.23
N ASN A 143 -14.47 -11.82 0.08
CA ASN A 143 -13.73 -12.14 1.29
C ASN A 143 -13.96 -11.05 2.36
N ALA A 144 -14.89 -11.31 3.30
CA ALA A 144 -15.22 -10.38 4.37
C ALA A 144 -14.06 -10.16 5.37
N THR A 145 -13.08 -11.05 5.38
CA THR A 145 -11.97 -11.06 6.33
C THR A 145 -10.69 -10.43 5.81
N SER A 146 -10.64 -9.97 4.54
CA SER A 146 -9.43 -9.34 4.03
C SER A 146 -9.14 -8.03 4.75
N ASN A 147 -8.00 -7.97 5.42
CA ASN A 147 -7.54 -6.76 6.08
C ASN A 147 -7.08 -5.75 5.04
N ARG A 148 -7.67 -4.55 5.06
CA ARG A 148 -7.36 -3.44 4.15
C ARG A 148 -6.52 -2.35 4.81
N HIS A 149 -6.34 -2.46 6.11
CA HIS A 149 -5.65 -1.48 6.91
C HIS A 149 -4.22 -1.92 7.18
N PHE A 150 -3.39 -0.96 7.50
CA PHE A 150 -2.14 -1.24 8.16
C PHE A 150 -2.41 -1.54 9.64
N PHE A 151 -1.44 -2.17 10.26
CA PHE A 151 -1.41 -2.41 11.70
C PHE A 151 -0.22 -1.66 12.28
N VAL A 152 -0.42 -1.04 13.42
CA VAL A 152 0.62 -0.31 14.15
C VAL A 152 0.69 -0.88 15.56
N MET A 153 1.85 -1.36 15.95
CA MET A 153 2.14 -1.70 17.34
C MET A 153 2.99 -0.60 17.97
N LEU A 154 2.72 -0.30 19.22
CA LEU A 154 3.38 0.72 20.02
C LEU A 154 4.08 0.07 21.21
N ASP A 155 5.20 0.65 21.62
CA ASP A 155 5.90 0.34 22.87
C ASP A 155 5.18 1.04 24.02
N GLY A 156 4.08 0.42 24.50
CA GLY A 156 3.16 1.03 25.45
C GLY A 156 3.69 1.12 26.88
N ASP A 157 4.65 0.27 27.26
CA ASP A 157 5.32 0.27 28.57
C ASP A 157 6.64 1.05 28.59
N TYR A 158 7.07 1.55 27.43
CA TYR A 158 8.27 2.39 27.27
C TYR A 158 9.58 1.72 27.70
N ASP A 159 9.68 0.41 27.53
CA ASP A 159 10.87 -0.38 27.87
C ASP A 159 11.88 -0.51 26.70
N ASP A 160 11.58 0.12 25.55
CA ASP A 160 12.33 0.03 24.29
C ASP A 160 12.43 -1.39 23.71
N GLU A 161 11.54 -2.30 24.13
CA GLU A 161 11.45 -3.68 23.64
C GLU A 161 10.06 -3.98 23.09
N MET A 162 9.98 -4.45 21.87
CA MET A 162 8.72 -4.89 21.24
C MET A 162 8.85 -6.32 20.76
N ASN A 163 7.78 -7.10 20.89
CA ASN A 163 7.76 -8.43 20.33
C ASN A 163 7.44 -8.43 18.84
N ASP A 164 8.25 -9.15 18.03
CA ASP A 164 7.91 -9.35 16.61
C ASP A 164 6.62 -10.19 16.51
N PRO A 165 5.52 -9.63 15.97
CA PRO A 165 4.24 -10.35 15.90
C PRO A 165 4.27 -11.61 15.03
N PHE A 166 5.27 -11.74 14.15
CA PHE A 166 5.41 -12.87 13.24
C PHE A 166 6.51 -13.85 13.63
N ASN A 167 7.42 -13.46 14.53
CA ASN A 167 8.53 -14.30 14.96
C ASN A 167 8.58 -14.34 16.49
N SER A 168 7.78 -15.23 17.07
CA SER A 168 7.69 -15.39 18.52
C SER A 168 9.07 -15.62 19.15
N GLY A 169 9.42 -14.79 20.13
CA GLY A 169 10.70 -14.85 20.84
C GLY A 169 11.85 -14.10 20.17
N LYS A 170 11.58 -13.27 19.14
CA LYS A 170 12.55 -12.32 18.59
C LYS A 170 12.16 -10.90 18.97
N PRO A 171 12.76 -10.32 20.01
CA PRO A 171 12.49 -8.94 20.38
C PRO A 171 13.07 -7.96 19.36
N LEU A 172 12.40 -6.83 19.21
CA LEU A 172 12.78 -5.69 18.39
C LEU A 172 13.11 -4.55 19.35
N TYR A 173 14.38 -4.17 19.44
CA TYR A 173 14.86 -3.16 20.38
C TYR A 173 14.93 -1.76 19.76
N GLY A 174 14.83 -0.74 20.62
CA GLY A 174 15.03 0.67 20.26
C GLY A 174 13.99 1.21 19.32
N ARG A 175 12.75 0.73 19.41
CA ARG A 175 11.64 1.14 18.53
C ARG A 175 10.41 1.47 19.37
N ARG A 176 9.87 2.67 19.21
CA ARG A 176 8.60 3.09 19.82
C ARG A 176 7.36 2.64 19.05
N ALA A 177 7.54 2.31 17.79
CA ALA A 177 6.46 1.82 16.95
C ALA A 177 6.98 0.90 15.86
N ILE A 178 6.18 -0.06 15.46
CA ILE A 178 6.33 -0.84 14.24
C ILE A 178 5.01 -0.81 13.47
N ALA A 179 5.09 -0.89 12.14
CA ALA A 179 3.91 -0.91 11.27
C ALA A 179 4.04 -1.99 10.21
N TRP A 180 2.92 -2.59 9.83
CA TRP A 180 2.88 -3.64 8.83
C TRP A 180 1.51 -3.72 8.15
N CYS A 181 1.42 -4.43 7.02
CA CYS A 181 0.17 -4.79 6.38
C CYS A 181 0.19 -6.21 5.81
N ALA A 182 -0.99 -6.79 5.66
CA ALA A 182 -1.21 -8.18 5.26
C ALA A 182 -1.00 -8.46 3.75
N GLY A 183 -0.40 -7.50 3.03
CA GLY A 183 -0.05 -7.70 1.62
C GLY A 183 -1.23 -7.84 0.66
N LYS A 184 -1.00 -8.52 -0.44
CA LYS A 184 -1.96 -8.65 -1.55
C LYS A 184 -3.14 -9.54 -1.21
N ASP A 185 -2.92 -10.63 -0.48
CA ASP A 185 -3.97 -11.59 -0.14
C ASP A 185 -4.85 -11.11 1.04
N GLY A 186 -4.34 -10.16 1.85
CA GLY A 186 -5.02 -9.62 3.02
C GLY A 186 -5.09 -10.61 4.19
N GLU A 187 -4.28 -11.67 4.15
CA GLU A 187 -4.24 -12.71 5.17
C GLU A 187 -2.91 -12.68 5.95
N TYR A 188 -2.95 -13.13 7.19
CA TYR A 188 -1.74 -13.28 8.01
C TYR A 188 -1.92 -14.35 9.08
N THR A 189 -0.79 -14.82 9.60
CA THR A 189 -0.74 -15.75 10.74
C THR A 189 0.35 -15.28 11.69
N LEU A 190 -0.03 -14.96 12.92
CA LEU A 190 0.92 -14.51 13.97
C LEU A 190 1.83 -15.66 14.44
N GLY A 191 3.03 -15.29 14.90
CA GLY A 191 4.01 -16.24 15.45
C GLY A 191 4.66 -17.19 14.44
N GLN A 192 4.38 -17.05 13.15
CA GLN A 192 4.85 -17.97 12.10
C GLN A 192 5.34 -17.21 10.87
N GLN A 193 6.52 -16.63 10.92
CA GLN A 193 7.09 -15.83 9.84
C GLN A 193 7.14 -16.57 8.49
N THR A 194 7.39 -17.87 8.50
CA THR A 194 7.52 -18.70 7.29
C THR A 194 6.18 -19.20 6.72
N ASN A 195 5.06 -18.85 7.37
CA ASN A 195 3.73 -19.24 6.89
C ASN A 195 3.47 -18.65 5.49
N ALA A 196 2.78 -19.43 4.63
CA ALA A 196 2.48 -19.01 3.25
C ALA A 196 1.69 -17.71 3.19
N LYS A 197 0.79 -17.45 4.16
CA LYS A 197 -0.01 -16.23 4.30
C LYS A 197 0.83 -14.99 4.62
N ASN A 198 2.03 -15.15 5.17
CA ASN A 198 2.91 -14.06 5.55
C ASN A 198 3.93 -13.70 4.46
N ARG A 199 3.93 -14.42 3.32
CA ARG A 199 4.95 -14.26 2.27
C ARG A 199 4.92 -12.89 1.59
N ASP A 200 3.76 -12.31 1.43
CA ASP A 200 3.59 -11.02 0.75
C ASP A 200 3.35 -9.86 1.71
N ASN A 201 3.29 -10.11 3.02
CA ASN A 201 3.21 -9.09 4.04
C ASN A 201 4.35 -8.07 3.90
N VAL A 202 4.10 -6.87 4.36
CA VAL A 202 5.05 -5.76 4.34
C VAL A 202 5.28 -5.27 5.76
N TYR A 203 6.53 -5.13 6.16
CA TYR A 203 6.94 -4.80 7.52
C TYR A 203 7.86 -3.59 7.53
N SER A 204 7.74 -2.69 8.53
CA SER A 204 8.62 -1.52 8.69
C SER A 204 10.00 -1.85 9.26
N TRP A 205 10.20 -3.07 9.78
CA TRP A 205 11.41 -3.47 10.50
C TRP A 205 12.28 -4.51 9.78
N GLN A 206 12.00 -4.79 8.50
CA GLN A 206 12.82 -5.67 7.64
C GLN A 206 13.68 -4.87 6.69
#